data_3287c9c5a91d858f1c6befaf9e4d76f7
#
_entry.id   3287c9c5a91d858f1c6befaf9e4d76f7
#
_cell.length_a   1.000
_cell.length_b   1.000
_cell.length_c   1.000
_cell.angle_alpha   90.00
_cell.angle_beta   90.00
_cell.angle_gamma   90.00
#
_symmetry.space_group_name_H-M   'P 1'
#
loop_
_entity.id
_entity.type
_entity.pdbx_description
1 polymer ?
#
loop_
_entity_poly.entity_id
_entity_poly.type
_entity_poly.pdbx_seq_one_letter_code
_entity_poly.pdbx_strand_id
1 'polypeptide(L)'
;MFQVSWIRTRDIRVLSIGRIRYTQDTRFTPLHEEGNDVWVLKVRETRMSDSGLYECQVSYHDDVEKKLKKPVKLLVLGKTFHSAAIWLKMFRNFYLENSIFLV
;
A
#
# COMPACT_ATOMS: atom_id res chain seq x y z
N MET A 1 -7.20 -12.43 -14.49
CA MET A 1 -7.57 -11.36 -13.55
C MET A 1 -6.83 -11.52 -12.23
N PHE A 2 -6.45 -10.46 -11.62
CA PHE A 2 -5.69 -10.49 -10.37
C PHE A 2 -6.26 -9.49 -9.37
N GLN A 3 -5.90 -9.67 -8.10
CA GLN A 3 -6.30 -8.78 -7.04
C GLN A 3 -5.09 -8.33 -6.25
N VAL A 4 -5.08 -7.06 -5.88
CA VAL A 4 -3.99 -6.45 -5.14
C VAL A 4 -4.42 -6.18 -3.71
N SER A 5 -3.57 -6.59 -2.76
CA SER A 5 -3.78 -6.31 -1.35
C SER A 5 -2.60 -5.56 -0.78
N TRP A 6 -2.86 -4.65 0.14
CA TRP A 6 -1.80 -3.94 0.85
C TRP A 6 -1.74 -4.43 2.30
N ILE A 7 -0.54 -4.73 2.76
CA ILE A 7 -0.31 -5.29 4.08
C ILE A 7 0.78 -4.49 4.78
N ARG A 8 0.57 -4.21 6.06
CA ARG A 8 1.61 -3.64 6.90
C ARG A 8 2.39 -4.78 7.51
N THR A 9 3.68 -4.86 7.19
CA THR A 9 4.48 -6.04 7.48
C THR A 9 4.74 -6.24 8.97
N ARG A 10 4.95 -5.15 9.71
CA ARG A 10 5.34 -5.25 11.13
C ARG A 10 4.35 -6.01 12.00
N ASP A 11 3.08 -5.96 11.67
CA ASP A 11 2.01 -6.65 12.42
C ASP A 11 1.17 -7.55 11.53
N ILE A 12 1.59 -7.72 10.29
CA ILE A 12 0.91 -8.57 9.29
C ILE A 12 -0.57 -8.20 9.20
N ARG A 13 -0.84 -6.91 9.19
CA ARG A 13 -2.21 -6.41 9.13
C ARG A 13 -2.59 -6.08 7.71
N VAL A 14 -3.68 -6.68 7.25
CA VAL A 14 -4.22 -6.37 5.93
C VAL A 14 -4.88 -5.00 5.99
N LEU A 15 -4.41 -4.08 5.16
CA LEU A 15 -4.91 -2.72 5.12
C LEU A 15 -6.03 -2.58 4.10
N SER A 16 -5.87 -3.23 2.94
CA SER A 16 -6.87 -3.18 1.88
C SER A 16 -6.84 -4.44 1.04
N ILE A 17 -7.97 -4.75 0.42
CA ILE A 17 -8.12 -5.83 -0.54
C ILE A 17 -8.83 -5.24 -1.75
N GLY A 18 -8.13 -5.20 -2.88
CA GLY A 18 -8.65 -4.53 -4.07
C GLY A 18 -8.92 -3.06 -3.77
N ARG A 19 -10.14 -2.62 -3.99
CA ARG A 19 -10.56 -1.23 -3.73
C ARG A 19 -11.21 -1.05 -2.37
N ILE A 20 -11.22 -2.10 -1.55
CA ILE A 20 -11.93 -2.09 -0.28
C ILE A 20 -10.95 -1.96 0.85
N ARG A 21 -11.17 -0.96 1.70
CA ARG A 21 -10.40 -0.84 2.94
C ARG A 21 -10.82 -1.95 3.90
N TYR A 22 -9.84 -2.68 4.38
CA TYR A 22 -10.06 -3.77 5.32
C TYR A 22 -9.79 -3.36 6.77
N THR A 23 -8.83 -2.46 6.96
CA THR A 23 -8.50 -1.95 8.30
C THR A 23 -9.56 -0.98 8.79
N GLN A 24 -9.70 -0.87 10.11
CA GLN A 24 -10.57 0.13 10.72
C GLN A 24 -9.91 1.51 10.76
N ASP A 25 -8.63 1.59 10.47
CA ASP A 25 -7.92 2.87 10.41
C ASP A 25 -8.28 3.58 9.12
N THR A 26 -9.09 4.63 9.25
CA THR A 26 -9.63 5.35 8.09
C THR A 26 -8.58 6.19 7.35
N ARG A 27 -7.38 6.28 7.87
CA ARG A 27 -6.31 7.02 7.21
C ARG A 27 -5.79 6.30 5.96
N PHE A 28 -6.00 5.00 5.88
CA PHE A 28 -5.56 4.18 4.75
C PHE A 28 -6.70 4.02 3.75
N THR A 29 -6.45 4.40 2.51
CA THR A 29 -7.45 4.31 1.46
C THR A 29 -6.85 3.70 0.20
N PRO A 30 -7.35 2.55 -0.25
CA PRO A 30 -6.92 2.00 -1.53
C PRO A 30 -7.56 2.78 -2.67
N LEU A 31 -6.76 3.06 -3.69
CA LEU A 31 -7.21 3.79 -4.88
C LEU A 31 -6.77 3.04 -6.12
N HIS A 32 -7.70 2.84 -7.02
CA HIS A 32 -7.41 2.22 -8.31
C HIS A 32 -8.51 2.55 -9.29
N GLU A 33 -8.13 3.09 -10.44
CA GLU A 33 -9.05 3.33 -11.54
C GLU A 33 -9.01 2.14 -12.49
N GLU A 34 -10.18 1.68 -12.89
CA GLU A 34 -10.29 0.58 -13.83
C GLU A 34 -9.59 0.93 -15.14
N GLY A 35 -8.79 0.01 -15.64
CA GLY A 35 -7.98 0.24 -16.84
C GLY A 35 -6.66 0.94 -16.59
N ASN A 36 -6.42 1.39 -15.38
CA ASN A 36 -5.16 2.03 -15.01
C ASN A 36 -4.18 0.97 -14.50
N ASP A 37 -2.90 1.16 -14.77
CA ASP A 37 -1.85 0.22 -14.39
C ASP A 37 -1.35 0.41 -12.96
N VAL A 38 -1.84 1.40 -12.26
CA VAL A 38 -1.33 1.76 -10.93
C VAL A 38 -2.32 1.42 -9.84
N TRP A 39 -1.83 0.72 -8.83
CA TRP A 39 -2.56 0.49 -7.59
C TRP A 39 -1.94 1.33 -6.49
N VAL A 40 -2.75 2.07 -5.77
CA VAL A 40 -2.27 3.06 -4.81
C VAL A 40 -2.86 2.80 -3.45
N LEU A 41 -2.03 2.91 -2.42
CA LEU A 41 -2.50 3.02 -1.05
C LEU A 41 -2.19 4.43 -0.56
N LYS A 42 -3.22 5.20 -0.31
CA LYS A 42 -3.08 6.55 0.23
C LYS A 42 -3.11 6.48 1.75
N VAL A 43 -2.12 7.08 2.38
CA VAL A 43 -2.04 7.20 3.84
C VAL A 43 -2.11 8.68 4.16
N ARG A 44 -3.16 9.11 4.79
CA ARG A 44 -3.31 10.52 5.19
C ARG A 44 -2.90 10.72 6.64
N GLU A 45 -2.65 11.97 7.01
CA GLU A 45 -2.25 12.32 8.38
C GLU A 45 -1.13 11.43 8.88
N THR A 46 -0.08 11.35 8.08
CA THR A 46 1.02 10.42 8.33
C THR A 46 1.74 10.74 9.64
N ARG A 47 2.15 9.68 10.31
CA ARG A 47 2.87 9.75 11.59
C ARG A 47 4.21 9.05 11.45
N MET A 48 5.16 9.39 12.30
CA MET A 48 6.43 8.68 12.34
C MET A 48 6.22 7.19 12.59
N SER A 49 5.21 6.83 13.35
CA SER A 49 4.88 5.44 13.64
C SER A 49 4.37 4.67 12.41
N ASP A 50 4.03 5.36 11.33
CA ASP A 50 3.67 4.70 10.08
C ASP A 50 4.89 4.20 9.31
N SER A 51 6.09 4.60 9.73
CA SER A 51 7.33 4.14 9.09
C SER A 51 7.48 2.64 9.23
N GLY A 52 8.05 2.03 8.22
CA GLY A 52 8.32 0.60 8.20
C GLY A 52 8.06 -0.02 6.85
N LEU A 53 7.99 -1.34 6.84
CA LEU A 53 7.76 -2.07 5.61
C LEU A 53 6.27 -2.32 5.41
N TYR A 54 5.86 -2.08 4.19
CA TYR A 54 4.54 -2.45 3.69
C TYR A 54 4.74 -3.42 2.55
N GLU A 55 3.74 -4.20 2.27
CA GLU A 55 3.83 -5.20 1.24
C GLU A 55 2.61 -5.11 0.34
N CYS A 56 2.87 -5.08 -0.95
CA CYS A 56 1.82 -5.20 -1.95
C CYS A 56 1.80 -6.65 -2.41
N GLN A 57 0.67 -7.31 -2.23
CA GLN A 57 0.49 -8.70 -2.66
C GLN A 57 -0.43 -8.76 -3.85
N VAL A 58 -0.03 -9.51 -4.86
CA VAL A 58 -0.84 -9.77 -6.04
C VAL A 58 -1.21 -11.23 -6.05
N SER A 59 -2.50 -11.52 -6.10
CA SER A 59 -3.01 -12.87 -6.24
C SER A 59 -3.78 -13.01 -7.54
N TYR A 60 -3.67 -14.18 -8.16
CA TYR A 60 -4.30 -14.46 -9.43
C TYR A 60 -5.46 -15.45 -9.25
N HIS A 61 -6.56 -15.18 -9.95
CA HIS A 61 -7.78 -15.98 -9.83
C HIS A 61 -7.63 -17.40 -10.34
N ASP A 62 -6.88 -17.56 -11.40
CA ASP A 62 -6.71 -18.83 -12.08
C ASP A 62 -5.55 -19.66 -11.54
N ASP A 63 -4.81 -19.12 -10.59
CA ASP A 63 -3.72 -19.83 -9.95
C ASP A 63 -3.59 -19.32 -8.51
N VAL A 64 -4.31 -19.96 -7.58
CA VAL A 64 -4.35 -19.54 -6.19
C VAL A 64 -3.00 -19.68 -5.49
N GLU A 65 -2.11 -20.46 -6.04
CA GLU A 65 -0.77 -20.62 -5.47
C GLU A 65 0.18 -19.55 -5.95
N LYS A 66 -0.14 -18.88 -7.06
CA LYS A 66 0.71 -17.85 -7.61
C LYS A 66 0.43 -16.53 -6.93
N LYS A 67 1.35 -16.16 -6.04
CA LYS A 67 1.29 -14.89 -5.33
C LYS A 67 2.60 -14.16 -5.53
N LEU A 68 2.51 -12.88 -5.85
CA LEU A 68 3.67 -12.02 -5.89
C LEU A 68 3.61 -11.06 -4.72
N LYS A 69 4.72 -10.91 -4.04
CA LYS A 69 4.84 -10.02 -2.88
C LYS A 69 5.92 -9.01 -3.17
N LYS A 70 5.59 -7.76 -3.04
CA LYS A 70 6.52 -6.66 -3.29
C LYS A 70 6.62 -5.78 -2.06
N PRO A 71 7.78 -5.71 -1.42
CA PRO A 71 7.95 -4.83 -0.26
C PRO A 71 8.08 -3.38 -0.68
N VAL A 72 7.49 -2.50 0.13
CA VAL A 72 7.61 -1.06 -0.04
C VAL A 72 8.01 -0.48 1.30
N LYS A 73 9.10 0.27 1.32
CA LYS A 73 9.58 0.90 2.55
C LYS A 73 9.04 2.32 2.63
N LEU A 74 8.38 2.62 3.73
CA LEU A 74 7.92 3.96 4.05
C LEU A 74 8.78 4.53 5.17
N LEU A 75 9.30 5.72 4.95
CA LEU A 75 10.04 6.44 5.97
C LEU A 75 9.42 7.81 6.17
N VAL A 76 8.86 8.02 7.34
CA VAL A 76 8.28 9.30 7.73
C VAL A 76 9.24 9.97 8.69
N LEU A 77 9.81 11.10 8.29
CA LEU A 77 10.76 11.85 9.08
C LEU A 77 10.11 13.15 9.53
N GLY A 78 10.40 13.55 10.75
CA GLY A 78 9.91 14.80 11.30
C GLY A 78 8.68 14.63 12.16
N LYS A 79 8.38 15.69 12.89
CA LYS A 79 7.33 15.69 13.90
C LYS A 79 6.01 16.19 13.40
N THR A 80 5.75 16.16 12.20
CA THR A 80 4.59 16.71 11.71
C THR A 80 3.67 15.82 11.16
N PHE A 81 2.81 16.14 10.85
CA PHE A 81 1.59 16.12 11.19
C PHE A 81 0.71 16.43 10.16
N HIS A 82 -0.12 15.92 10.25
CA HIS A 82 -1.40 16.27 10.25
C HIS A 82 -2.04 16.36 8.92
N SER A 83 -1.59 17.03 7.94
CA SER A 83 -2.15 17.16 6.60
C SER A 83 -1.32 16.46 5.53
N ALA A 84 -0.19 15.92 5.90
CA ALA A 84 0.65 15.23 4.93
C ALA A 84 0.04 13.90 4.54
N ALA A 85 -0.09 13.67 3.25
CA ALA A 85 -0.55 12.41 2.71
C ALA A 85 0.54 11.76 1.88
N ILE A 86 0.60 10.45 1.94
CA ILE A 86 1.58 9.65 1.20
C ILE A 86 0.85 8.66 0.33
N TRP A 87 1.36 8.45 -0.88
CA TRP A 87 0.80 7.49 -1.81
C TRP A 87 1.83 6.39 -2.05
N LEU A 88 1.54 5.18 -1.59
CA LEU A 88 2.33 4.01 -1.92
C LEU A 88 1.79 3.46 -3.23
N LYS A 89 2.66 3.22 -4.20
CA LYS A 89 2.23 2.86 -5.55
C LYS A 89 2.85 1.55 -5.99
N MET A 90 2.04 0.74 -6.65
CA MET A 90 2.50 -0.45 -7.33
C MET A 90 2.00 -0.40 -8.77
N PHE A 91 2.89 -0.66 -9.72
CA PHE A 91 2.58 -0.67 -11.12
C PHE A 91 2.25 -2.09 -11.59
N ARG A 92 1.35 -2.18 -12.56
CA ARG A 92 0.85 -3.46 -13.06
C ARG A 92 1.94 -4.42 -13.53
N ASN A 93 3.03 -3.91 -14.03
CA ASN A 93 4.15 -4.74 -14.45
C ASN A 93 5.03 -5.18 -13.26
N PHE A 94 4.53 -5.02 -12.06
CA PHE A 94 5.19 -5.40 -10.82
C PHE A 94 6.48 -4.65 -10.55
N TYR A 95 6.59 -3.50 -11.15
CA TYR A 95 7.65 -2.58 -10.87
C TYR A 95 7.23 -1.71 -9.70
N LEU A 96 8.01 -1.76 -8.62
CA LEU A 96 7.76 -0.93 -7.47
C LEU A 96 8.65 0.28 -7.52
N GLU A 97 8.02 1.42 -7.39
CA GLU A 97 8.75 2.61 -7.08
C GLU A 97 9.02 2.59 -5.59
N ASN A 98 10.29 2.52 -5.20
CA ASN A 98 10.68 2.65 -3.81
C ASN A 98 10.43 4.09 -3.39
N SER A 99 9.27 4.30 -2.82
CA SER A 99 8.89 5.62 -2.36
C SER A 99 9.40 5.82 -0.95
N ILE A 100 10.46 6.58 -0.84
CA ILE A 100 10.89 7.10 0.45
C ILE A 100 10.28 8.48 0.54
N PHE A 101 9.31 8.64 1.43
CA PHE A 101 8.70 9.93 1.64
C PHE A 101 9.26 10.55 2.91
N LEU A 102 9.87 11.70 2.71
CA LEU A 102 10.32 12.55 3.80
C LEU A 102 9.24 13.60 4.04
N VAL A 103 8.69 13.55 5.20
CA VAL A 103 7.71 14.57 5.61
C VAL A 103 8.30 15.36 6.75
#